data_aae79262cc4feffafa9815aa44810eb7
#
_entry.id   aae79262cc4feffafa9815aa44810eb7
#
_cell.length_a   1.000
_cell.length_b   1.000
_cell.length_c   1.000
_cell.angle_alpha   90.00
_cell.angle_beta   90.00
_cell.angle_gamma   90.00
#
_symmetry.space_group_name_H-M   'P 1'
#
loop_
_entity.id
_entity.type
_entity.pdbx_description
1 polymer ?
#
loop_
_entity_poly.entity_id
_entity_poly.type
_entity_poly.pdbx_seq_one_letter_code
_entity_poly.pdbx_strand_id
1 'polypeptide(L)'
;MNIVTMKKNDYAELLALWSGFAGNTMTGADCSEDFEKFLSMNADYCFSAFESDRLVGSVMAGSDGRRGYIYHLAVDESQQGKGTGRKLMDSAENALRDAGIEKAHLFIYTDNTAIEFYEKTGWHRRSDIAVMSKVLIGDKYLGTRIEK
;
A
#
# COMPACT_ATOMS: atom_id res chain seq x y z
N MET A 1 16.74 -7.38 9.12
CA MET A 1 15.74 -6.54 8.45
C MET A 1 15.24 -5.47 9.41
N ASN A 2 15.13 -4.25 8.95
CA ASN A 2 14.71 -3.11 9.75
C ASN A 2 13.51 -2.42 9.09
N ILE A 3 12.44 -2.18 9.84
CA ILE A 3 11.25 -1.46 9.37
C ILE A 3 11.24 -0.09 10.03
N VAL A 4 11.22 0.94 9.21
CA VAL A 4 11.27 2.34 9.64
C VAL A 4 10.19 3.15 8.93
N THR A 5 9.88 4.32 9.45
CA THR A 5 8.96 5.24 8.76
C THR A 5 9.51 5.60 7.38
N MET A 6 8.63 5.59 6.41
CA MET A 6 8.96 5.90 5.01
C MET A 6 9.36 7.38 4.87
N LYS A 7 10.36 7.63 4.05
CA LYS A 7 10.85 8.98 3.78
C LYS A 7 10.72 9.33 2.31
N LYS A 8 10.60 10.60 2.00
CA LYS A 8 10.55 11.06 0.61
C LYS A 8 11.80 10.65 -0.19
N ASN A 9 12.95 10.54 0.47
CA ASN A 9 14.19 10.11 -0.17
C ASN A 9 14.20 8.62 -0.55
N ASP A 10 13.24 7.84 -0.05
CA ASP A 10 13.09 6.43 -0.44
C ASP A 10 12.43 6.27 -1.82
N TYR A 11 11.94 7.35 -2.42
CA TYR A 11 11.08 7.30 -3.60
C TYR A 11 11.67 6.50 -4.77
N ALA A 12 12.94 6.72 -5.10
CA ALA A 12 13.56 6.04 -6.24
C ALA A 12 13.59 4.52 -6.06
N GLU A 13 13.94 4.06 -4.86
CA GLU A 13 13.95 2.63 -4.53
C GLU A 13 12.54 2.06 -4.41
N LEU A 14 11.60 2.82 -3.87
CA LEU A 14 10.19 2.45 -3.80
C LEU A 14 9.61 2.27 -5.20
N LEU A 15 9.86 3.23 -6.10
CA LEU A 15 9.38 3.17 -7.47
C LEU A 15 9.93 1.93 -8.19
N ALA A 16 11.20 1.62 -8.00
CA ALA A 16 11.81 0.42 -8.56
C ALA A 16 11.16 -0.86 -8.00
N LEU A 17 10.92 -0.91 -6.71
CA LEU A 17 10.22 -2.04 -6.06
C LEU A 17 8.80 -2.21 -6.62
N TRP A 18 8.03 -1.14 -6.66
CA TRP A 18 6.64 -1.20 -7.12
C TRP A 18 6.53 -1.56 -8.59
N SER A 19 7.41 -1.01 -9.43
CA SER A 19 7.42 -1.29 -10.88
C SER A 19 7.76 -2.74 -11.21
N GLY A 20 8.56 -3.40 -10.38
CA GLY A 20 8.92 -4.80 -10.53
C GLY A 20 7.90 -5.77 -9.91
N PHE A 21 6.86 -5.28 -9.27
CA PHE A 21 5.92 -6.10 -8.53
C PHE A 21 4.68 -6.39 -9.37
N ALA A 22 4.45 -7.67 -9.70
CA ALA A 22 3.40 -8.11 -10.67
C ALA A 22 1.99 -7.91 -10.15
N GLY A 23 1.58 -7.34 -9.27
CA GLY A 23 0.21 -7.03 -8.80
C GLY A 23 -0.03 -5.55 -8.61
N ASN A 24 1.01 -4.74 -8.72
CA ASN A 24 0.90 -3.30 -8.53
C ASN A 24 0.54 -2.59 -9.84
N THR A 25 -0.52 -1.82 -9.78
CA THR A 25 -0.88 -0.90 -10.85
C THR A 25 -0.38 0.48 -10.48
N MET A 26 0.60 0.99 -11.22
CA MET A 26 1.11 2.33 -11.05
C MET A 26 0.11 3.33 -11.64
N THR A 27 -0.15 4.41 -10.92
CA THR A 27 -1.07 5.48 -11.34
C THR A 27 -0.37 6.83 -11.37
N GLY A 28 -1.07 7.87 -11.85
CA GLY A 28 -0.59 9.24 -11.75
C GLY A 28 -0.33 9.69 -10.30
N ALA A 29 -1.03 9.10 -9.33
CA ALA A 29 -0.83 9.35 -7.91
C ALA A 29 0.52 8.85 -7.39
N ASP A 30 1.23 8.05 -8.16
CA ASP A 30 2.55 7.51 -7.81
C ASP A 30 3.71 8.35 -8.37
N CYS A 31 3.43 9.49 -9.00
CA CYS A 31 4.49 10.42 -9.38
C CYS A 31 5.14 11.03 -8.12
N SER A 32 6.37 11.53 -8.28
CA SER A 32 7.15 12.05 -7.15
C SER A 32 6.40 13.13 -6.36
N GLU A 33 5.75 14.05 -7.04
CA GLU A 33 5.01 15.15 -6.42
C GLU A 33 3.83 14.65 -5.58
N ASP A 34 3.02 13.76 -6.14
CA ASP A 34 1.86 13.21 -5.45
C ASP A 34 2.27 12.27 -4.31
N PHE A 35 3.34 11.53 -4.49
CA PHE A 35 3.94 10.73 -3.41
C PHE A 35 4.35 11.60 -2.23
N GLU A 36 5.08 12.69 -2.47
CA GLU A 36 5.49 13.60 -1.40
C GLU A 36 4.30 14.25 -0.70
N LYS A 37 3.27 14.61 -1.47
CA LYS A 37 2.03 15.18 -0.93
C LYS A 37 1.30 14.17 -0.04
N PHE A 38 1.14 12.93 -0.51
CA PHE A 38 0.52 11.87 0.30
C PHE A 38 1.31 11.64 1.59
N LEU A 39 2.63 11.52 1.49
CA LEU A 39 3.49 11.27 2.62
C LEU A 39 3.45 12.42 3.64
N SER A 40 3.33 13.67 3.18
CA SER A 40 3.21 14.83 4.08
C SER A 40 1.96 14.77 4.96
N MET A 41 0.89 14.15 4.47
CA MET A 41 -0.37 14.00 5.20
C MET A 41 -0.44 12.72 6.03
N ASN A 42 0.30 11.69 5.67
CA ASN A 42 0.16 10.34 6.22
C ASN A 42 1.49 9.71 6.64
N ALA A 43 2.49 10.51 6.96
CA ALA A 43 3.84 10.02 7.26
C ALA A 43 3.88 8.97 8.37
N ASP A 44 3.01 9.09 9.37
CA ASP A 44 2.98 8.19 10.53
C ASP A 44 2.48 6.77 10.19
N TYR A 45 1.89 6.59 9.03
CA TYR A 45 1.26 5.33 8.63
C TYR A 45 2.02 4.60 7.52
N CYS A 46 3.13 5.15 7.04
CA CYS A 46 3.88 4.61 5.92
C CYS A 46 5.24 4.09 6.37
N PHE A 47 5.62 2.89 5.91
CA PHE A 47 6.82 2.21 6.37
C PHE A 47 7.61 1.62 5.21
N SER A 48 8.93 1.68 5.35
CA SER A 48 9.90 1.05 4.46
C SER A 48 10.66 -0.03 5.22
N ALA A 49 10.91 -1.16 4.57
CA ALA A 49 11.71 -2.25 5.11
C ALA A 49 13.06 -2.30 4.41
N PHE A 50 14.12 -2.38 5.18
CA PHE A 50 15.50 -2.46 4.69
C PHE A 50 16.18 -3.74 5.17
N GLU A 51 16.91 -4.37 4.28
CA GLU A 51 17.87 -5.40 4.60
C GLU A 51 19.27 -4.84 4.34
N SER A 52 20.06 -4.65 5.40
CA SER A 52 21.23 -3.79 5.36
C SER A 52 20.84 -2.39 4.86
N ASP A 53 21.43 -1.90 3.78
CA ASP A 53 21.10 -0.59 3.22
C ASP A 53 20.17 -0.66 2.00
N ARG A 54 19.64 -1.84 1.68
CA ARG A 54 18.77 -2.04 0.51
C ARG A 54 17.30 -2.06 0.93
N LEU A 55 16.48 -1.27 0.26
CA LEU A 55 15.03 -1.28 0.45
C LEU A 55 14.46 -2.58 -0.15
N VAL A 56 13.75 -3.34 0.68
CA VAL A 56 13.21 -4.66 0.32
C VAL A 56 11.71 -4.77 0.53
N GLY A 57 11.07 -3.76 1.06
CA GLY A 57 9.63 -3.79 1.25
C GLY A 57 9.05 -2.44 1.59
N SER A 58 7.75 -2.33 1.40
CA SER A 58 7.00 -1.10 1.70
C SER A 58 5.57 -1.40 2.09
N VAL A 59 4.97 -0.48 2.83
CA VAL A 59 3.53 -0.33 2.96
C VAL A 59 3.21 1.15 3.06
N MET A 60 2.21 1.60 2.31
CA MET A 60 1.65 2.93 2.49
C MET A 60 0.27 2.79 3.10
N ALA A 61 -0.03 3.60 4.08
CA ALA A 61 -1.37 3.73 4.61
C ALA A 61 -1.73 5.20 4.75
N GLY A 62 -3.00 5.49 4.59
CA GLY A 62 -3.52 6.84 4.74
C GLY A 62 -4.82 6.84 5.51
N SER A 63 -5.20 8.00 6.02
CA SER A 63 -6.46 8.19 6.71
C SER A 63 -7.01 9.58 6.46
N ASP A 64 -8.33 9.64 6.34
CA ASP A 64 -9.10 10.89 6.34
C ASP A 64 -9.60 11.26 7.76
N GLY A 65 -9.14 10.54 8.78
CA GLY A 65 -9.60 10.68 10.16
C GLY A 65 -10.79 9.79 10.50
N ARG A 66 -11.41 9.12 9.51
CA ARG A 66 -12.57 8.24 9.71
C ARG A 66 -12.25 6.78 9.49
N ARG A 67 -11.52 6.48 8.41
CA ARG A 67 -11.10 5.13 8.02
C ARG A 67 -9.65 5.16 7.60
N GLY A 68 -8.99 4.02 7.64
CA GLY A 68 -7.67 3.84 7.07
C GLY A 68 -7.75 3.14 5.72
N TYR A 69 -6.73 3.37 4.88
CA TYR A 69 -6.62 2.73 3.56
C TYR A 69 -5.18 2.26 3.38
N ILE A 70 -5.02 1.05 2.88
CA ILE A 70 -3.70 0.45 2.63
C ILE A 70 -3.40 0.52 1.14
N TYR A 71 -2.19 0.96 0.80
CA TYR A 71 -1.67 1.03 -0.55
C TYR A 71 -0.26 0.42 -0.61
N HIS A 72 0.11 -0.08 -1.78
CA HIS A 72 1.48 -0.49 -2.09
C HIS A 72 2.18 -1.34 -1.02
N LEU A 73 1.48 -2.35 -0.50
CA LEU A 73 2.19 -3.41 0.21
C LEU A 73 2.98 -4.21 -0.83
N ALA A 74 4.28 -4.13 -0.76
CA ALA A 74 5.18 -4.82 -1.67
C ALA A 74 6.39 -5.36 -0.90
N VAL A 75 6.84 -6.55 -1.27
CA VAL A 75 8.02 -7.20 -0.69
C VAL A 75 8.86 -7.79 -1.81
N ASP A 76 10.13 -7.43 -1.82
CA ASP A 76 11.10 -7.98 -2.77
C ASP A 76 11.11 -9.52 -2.70
N GLU A 77 11.27 -10.18 -3.84
CA GLU A 77 11.27 -11.65 -3.92
C GLU A 77 12.24 -12.31 -2.94
N SER A 78 13.41 -11.68 -2.71
CA SER A 78 14.40 -12.19 -1.77
C SER A 78 13.93 -12.24 -0.33
N GLN A 79 12.89 -11.50 0.01
CA GLN A 79 12.32 -11.39 1.36
C GLN A 79 10.92 -12.00 1.48
N GLN A 80 10.34 -12.50 0.40
CA GLN A 80 9.04 -13.16 0.44
C GLN A 80 9.11 -14.48 1.22
N GLY A 81 8.02 -14.85 1.87
CA GLY A 81 7.95 -16.06 2.69
C GLY A 81 8.65 -15.99 4.04
N LYS A 82 9.19 -14.82 4.42
CA LYS A 82 9.92 -14.61 5.69
C LYS A 82 9.14 -13.79 6.71
N GLY A 83 7.88 -13.49 6.43
CA GLY A 83 7.02 -12.70 7.32
C GLY A 83 7.19 -11.19 7.19
N THR A 84 7.93 -10.70 6.21
CA THR A 84 8.17 -9.26 6.00
C THR A 84 6.88 -8.51 5.72
N GLY A 85 6.03 -9.04 4.84
CA GLY A 85 4.74 -8.43 4.52
C GLY A 85 3.84 -8.32 5.73
N ARG A 86 3.79 -9.33 6.57
CA ARG A 86 3.02 -9.31 7.82
C ARG A 86 3.54 -8.24 8.77
N LYS A 87 4.84 -8.15 8.95
CA LYS A 87 5.44 -7.13 9.82
C LYS A 87 5.17 -5.71 9.33
N LEU A 88 5.22 -5.50 8.02
CA LEU A 88 4.86 -4.21 7.41
C LEU A 88 3.39 -3.87 7.68
N MET A 89 2.49 -4.82 7.46
CA MET A 89 1.06 -4.63 7.74
C MET A 89 0.82 -4.37 9.23
N ASP A 90 1.46 -5.12 10.12
CA ASP A 90 1.34 -4.90 11.56
C ASP A 90 1.79 -3.48 11.94
N SER A 91 2.85 -2.96 11.33
CA SER A 91 3.32 -1.59 11.56
C SER A 91 2.27 -0.55 11.15
N ALA A 92 1.69 -0.68 9.97
CA ALA A 92 0.67 0.24 9.48
C ALA A 92 -0.63 0.13 10.30
N GLU A 93 -1.08 -1.09 10.59
CA GLU A 93 -2.29 -1.34 11.38
C GLU A 93 -2.16 -0.79 12.80
N ASN A 94 -1.01 -0.99 13.44
CA ASN A 94 -0.75 -0.47 14.78
C ASN A 94 -0.73 1.07 14.78
N ALA A 95 -0.10 1.69 13.78
CA ALA A 95 -0.07 3.14 13.65
C ALA A 95 -1.47 3.74 13.48
N LEU A 96 -2.30 3.13 12.65
CA LEU A 96 -3.71 3.51 12.47
C LEU A 96 -4.50 3.33 13.76
N ARG A 97 -4.31 2.22 14.45
CA ARG A 97 -4.98 1.93 15.73
C ARG A 97 -4.59 2.95 16.80
N ASP A 98 -3.33 3.28 16.89
CA ASP A 98 -2.83 4.28 17.86
C ASP A 98 -3.39 5.68 17.57
N ALA A 99 -3.73 5.97 16.32
CA ALA A 99 -4.41 7.21 15.93
C ALA A 99 -5.94 7.17 16.14
N GLY A 100 -6.49 6.07 16.68
CA GLY A 100 -7.92 5.93 16.94
C GLY A 100 -8.75 5.52 15.72
N ILE A 101 -8.13 5.06 14.65
CA ILE A 101 -8.84 4.58 13.46
C ILE A 101 -9.35 3.16 13.71
N GLU A 102 -10.65 2.99 13.70
CA GLU A 102 -11.29 1.73 14.09
C GLU A 102 -11.30 0.68 12.98
N LYS A 103 -11.24 1.09 11.72
CA LYS A 103 -11.33 0.18 10.58
C LYS A 103 -10.55 0.69 9.39
N ALA A 104 -9.89 -0.23 8.69
CA ALA A 104 -9.18 0.05 7.45
C ALA A 104 -9.73 -0.77 6.28
N HIS A 105 -9.50 -0.29 5.09
CA HIS A 105 -9.87 -0.93 3.83
C HIS A 105 -8.65 -1.03 2.91
N LEU A 106 -8.69 -1.96 1.99
CA LEU A 106 -7.80 -1.99 0.85
C LEU A 106 -8.57 -2.40 -0.40
N PHE A 107 -8.13 -1.90 -1.55
CA PHE A 107 -8.68 -2.27 -2.84
C PHE A 107 -7.72 -3.24 -3.52
N ILE A 108 -8.22 -4.38 -3.91
CA ILE A 108 -7.42 -5.44 -4.52
C ILE A 108 -8.22 -6.08 -5.64
N TYR A 109 -7.56 -6.36 -6.76
CA TYR A 109 -8.21 -7.07 -7.86
C TYR A 109 -8.63 -8.46 -7.43
N THR A 110 -9.80 -8.90 -7.88
CA THR A 110 -10.38 -10.19 -7.47
C THR A 110 -9.57 -11.41 -7.89
N ASP A 111 -8.70 -11.26 -8.88
CA ASP A 111 -7.79 -12.31 -9.36
C ASP A 111 -6.40 -12.26 -8.72
N ASN A 112 -6.18 -11.35 -7.78
CA ASN A 112 -4.89 -11.23 -7.12
C ASN A 112 -4.74 -12.31 -6.04
N THR A 113 -3.68 -13.10 -6.13
CA THR A 113 -3.40 -14.20 -5.20
C THR A 113 -3.08 -13.71 -3.78
N ALA A 114 -2.73 -12.43 -3.61
CA ALA A 114 -2.48 -11.85 -2.30
C ALA A 114 -3.73 -11.78 -1.40
N ILE A 115 -4.93 -11.99 -1.95
CA ILE A 115 -6.17 -12.05 -1.14
C ILE A 115 -6.03 -13.08 -0.02
N GLU A 116 -5.46 -14.25 -0.29
CA GLU A 116 -5.25 -15.28 0.72
C GLU A 116 -4.36 -14.81 1.87
N PHE A 117 -3.31 -14.04 1.56
CA PHE A 117 -2.44 -13.44 2.57
C PHE A 117 -3.24 -12.52 3.49
N TYR A 118 -4.07 -11.65 2.94
CA TYR A 118 -4.89 -10.75 3.75
C TYR A 118 -5.92 -11.49 4.59
N GLU A 119 -6.58 -12.49 4.04
CA GLU A 119 -7.55 -13.31 4.79
C GLU A 119 -6.88 -14.03 5.97
N LYS A 120 -5.68 -14.57 5.77
CA LYS A 120 -4.89 -15.22 6.84
C LYS A 120 -4.43 -14.27 7.94
N THR A 121 -4.37 -12.99 7.65
CA THR A 121 -3.94 -11.95 8.60
C THR A 121 -5.10 -11.17 9.21
N GLY A 122 -6.33 -11.63 9.03
CA GLY A 122 -7.53 -11.09 9.69
C GLY A 122 -8.34 -10.11 8.87
N TRP A 123 -8.01 -9.93 7.60
CA TRP A 123 -8.80 -9.10 6.70
C TRP A 123 -9.97 -9.90 6.12
N HIS A 124 -11.13 -9.28 5.99
CA HIS A 124 -12.34 -9.91 5.49
C HIS A 124 -12.70 -9.39 4.12
N ARG A 125 -12.90 -10.30 3.18
CA ARG A 125 -13.43 -9.96 1.86
C ARG A 125 -14.89 -9.53 2.00
N ARG A 126 -15.20 -8.35 1.46
CA ARG A 126 -16.55 -7.79 1.51
C ARG A 126 -17.30 -8.15 0.23
N SER A 127 -18.47 -8.78 0.40
CA SER A 127 -19.40 -9.09 -0.69
C SER A 127 -20.66 -8.21 -0.66
N ASP A 128 -20.79 -7.38 0.36
CA ASP A 128 -21.97 -6.54 0.62
C ASP A 128 -21.80 -5.10 0.12
N ILE A 129 -20.63 -4.73 -0.40
CA ILE A 129 -20.35 -3.41 -0.95
C ILE A 129 -19.80 -3.50 -2.36
N ALA A 130 -20.03 -2.45 -3.13
CA ALA A 130 -19.41 -2.25 -4.43
C ALA A 130 -18.49 -1.02 -4.37
N VAL A 131 -17.44 -1.04 -5.15
CA VAL A 131 -16.59 0.14 -5.37
C VAL A 131 -17.11 0.88 -6.59
N MET A 132 -17.41 2.16 -6.40
CA MET A 132 -17.84 3.06 -7.48
C MET A 132 -16.73 4.08 -7.71
N SER A 133 -16.25 4.20 -8.94
CA SER A 133 -15.15 5.09 -9.28
C SER A 133 -15.57 6.05 -10.39
N LYS A 134 -15.08 7.30 -10.31
CA LYS A 134 -15.30 8.30 -11.35
C LYS A 134 -14.02 9.08 -11.55
N VAL A 135 -13.57 9.21 -12.79
CA VAL A 135 -12.43 10.05 -13.14
C VAL A 135 -12.85 11.52 -13.01
N LEU A 136 -12.10 12.29 -12.24
CA LEU A 136 -12.37 13.71 -11.99
C LEU A 136 -11.49 14.63 -12.82
N ILE A 137 -10.30 14.17 -13.22
CA ILE A 137 -9.36 14.92 -14.05
C ILE A 137 -8.97 14.05 -15.23
N GLY A 138 -9.12 14.61 -16.45
CA GLY A 138 -8.88 13.87 -17.69
C GLY A 138 -10.08 13.07 -18.16
N ASP A 139 -9.89 12.25 -19.17
CA ASP A 139 -10.92 11.47 -19.83
C ASP A 139 -10.65 9.94 -19.80
N LYS A 140 -9.63 9.51 -19.07
CA LYS A 140 -9.21 8.11 -18.98
C LYS A 140 -9.19 7.60 -17.54
N TYR A 141 -9.43 6.32 -17.37
CA TYR A 141 -9.26 5.63 -16.10
C TYR A 141 -7.77 5.40 -15.85
N LEU A 142 -7.13 6.33 -15.14
CA LEU A 142 -5.71 6.27 -14.83
C LEU A 142 -5.41 5.13 -13.86
N GLY A 143 -4.60 4.16 -14.31
CA GLY A 143 -4.19 3.03 -13.49
C GLY A 143 -5.29 2.02 -13.18
N THR A 144 -6.45 2.13 -13.83
CA THR A 144 -7.57 1.22 -13.61
C THR A 144 -7.67 0.20 -14.76
N ARG A 145 -7.90 -1.05 -14.43
CA ARG A 145 -8.25 -2.05 -15.44
C ARG A 145 -9.64 -1.73 -16.00
N ILE A 146 -9.73 -1.62 -17.31
CA ILE A 146 -11.01 -1.52 -17.98
C ILE A 146 -11.43 -2.94 -18.37
N GLU A 147 -12.51 -3.41 -17.77
CA GLU A 147 -13.15 -4.62 -18.25
C GLU A 147 -13.76 -4.32 -19.62
N LYS A 148 -13.41 -5.14 -20.59
CA LYS A 148 -13.93 -5.03 -21.96
C LYS A 148 -15.28 -5.71 -22.07
#